data_e9335ea65a2f2278063188ab42855273
#
_entry.id   e9335ea65a2f2278063188ab42855273
#
_cell.length_a   1.000
_cell.length_b   1.000
_cell.length_c   1.000
_cell.angle_alpha   90.00
_cell.angle_beta   90.00
_cell.angle_gamma   90.00
#
_symmetry.space_group_name_H-M   'P 1'
#
loop_
_entity.id
_entity.type
_entity.pdbx_description
1 polymer ?
#
loop_
_entity_poly.entity_id
_entity_poly.type
_entity_poly.pdbx_seq_one_letter_code
_entity_poly.pdbx_strand_id
1 'polypeptide(L)'
;MWADLFQIQIPVLEKVLRTVGVYIGMAVLLRLAGKRDLAELNTFDLVVMLLLSNVVQNSIIGNDNSLLGGLLGAAVLLAVNAVLVRLAARYGWIARLFEGKPTDLVRNGRIVGNLRRLGLRHGDVAVALRRQGAGTIKEVKRATLEPGGSIVVDLEDQAQDATVSDLDKAQAELIQELRQEIAGLRERVDAGFQELAAR
;
A
#
# COMPACT_ATOMS: atom_id res chain seq x y z
N MET A 1 -42.14 12.53 20.97
CA MET A 1 -41.56 11.32 20.37
C MET A 1 -41.36 11.44 18.84
N TRP A 2 -42.42 11.61 18.01
CA TRP A 2 -42.24 11.79 16.56
C TRP A 2 -41.52 13.11 16.21
N ALA A 3 -41.83 14.22 16.88
CA ALA A 3 -41.17 15.51 16.68
C ALA A 3 -39.67 15.43 16.99
N ASP A 4 -39.31 14.75 18.07
CA ASP A 4 -37.90 14.63 18.49
C ASP A 4 -37.06 13.80 17.47
N LEU A 5 -37.69 12.89 16.73
CA LEU A 5 -37.04 12.10 15.68
C LEU A 5 -36.79 12.91 14.39
N PHE A 6 -37.75 13.77 14.02
CA PHE A 6 -37.74 14.42 12.70
C PHE A 6 -37.48 15.92 12.74
N GLN A 7 -37.43 16.52 13.94
CA GLN A 7 -37.15 17.94 14.07
C GLN A 7 -35.65 18.18 14.32
N ILE A 8 -34.97 18.77 13.36
CA ILE A 8 -33.57 19.18 13.50
C ILE A 8 -33.50 20.30 14.52
N GLN A 9 -32.70 20.13 15.57
CA GLN A 9 -32.64 21.04 16.73
C GLN A 9 -31.63 22.18 16.53
N ILE A 10 -30.72 22.07 15.55
CA ILE A 10 -29.74 23.10 15.21
C ILE A 10 -29.88 23.49 13.72
N PRO A 11 -29.51 24.72 13.34
CA PRO A 11 -29.56 25.16 11.94
C PRO A 11 -28.73 24.22 11.04
N VAL A 12 -29.31 23.82 9.91
CA VAL A 12 -28.64 22.92 8.93
C VAL A 12 -27.27 23.44 8.55
N LEU A 13 -27.12 24.76 8.31
CA LEU A 13 -25.86 25.38 7.96
C LEU A 13 -24.79 25.20 9.08
N GLU A 14 -25.20 25.36 10.33
CA GLU A 14 -24.31 25.15 11.48
C GLU A 14 -23.83 23.70 11.52
N LYS A 15 -24.72 22.72 11.33
CA LYS A 15 -24.39 21.31 11.29
C LYS A 15 -23.41 20.99 10.16
N VAL A 16 -23.63 21.52 8.97
CA VAL A 16 -22.72 21.38 7.82
C VAL A 16 -21.34 21.94 8.17
N LEU A 17 -21.27 23.17 8.70
CA LEU A 17 -19.99 23.81 9.02
C LEU A 17 -19.23 23.04 10.13
N ARG A 18 -19.93 22.56 11.16
CA ARG A 18 -19.34 21.72 12.22
C ARG A 18 -18.76 20.43 11.64
N THR A 19 -19.55 19.71 10.83
CA THR A 19 -19.11 18.45 10.21
C THR A 19 -17.90 18.65 9.30
N VAL A 20 -17.92 19.66 8.43
CA VAL A 20 -16.79 19.99 7.55
C VAL A 20 -15.56 20.38 8.36
N GLY A 21 -15.73 21.26 9.34
CA GLY A 21 -14.62 21.72 10.19
C GLY A 21 -13.97 20.60 10.99
N VAL A 22 -14.78 19.73 11.59
CA VAL A 22 -14.28 18.55 12.31
C VAL A 22 -13.57 17.60 11.34
N TYR A 23 -14.13 17.32 10.16
CA TYR A 23 -13.49 16.44 9.18
C TYR A 23 -12.11 16.96 8.75
N ILE A 24 -12.03 18.24 8.37
CA ILE A 24 -10.76 18.87 7.95
C ILE A 24 -9.77 18.90 9.11
N GLY A 25 -10.22 19.30 10.31
CA GLY A 25 -9.40 19.32 11.49
C GLY A 25 -8.82 17.94 11.83
N MET A 26 -9.65 16.90 11.75
CA MET A 26 -9.23 15.52 11.94
C MET A 26 -8.23 15.06 10.89
N ALA A 27 -8.47 15.37 9.62
CA ALA A 27 -7.54 15.03 8.53
C ALA A 27 -6.17 15.69 8.77
N VAL A 28 -6.13 16.94 9.23
CA VAL A 28 -4.90 17.65 9.59
C VAL A 28 -4.22 17.00 10.80
N LEU A 29 -4.97 16.70 11.87
CA LEU A 29 -4.42 16.08 13.08
C LEU A 29 -3.83 14.69 12.79
N LEU A 30 -4.55 13.85 12.05
CA LEU A 30 -4.05 12.55 11.64
C LEU A 30 -2.81 12.67 10.76
N ARG A 31 -2.78 13.67 9.89
CA ARG A 31 -1.59 13.98 9.10
C ARG A 31 -0.38 14.35 9.94
N LEU A 32 -0.58 15.15 10.99
CA LEU A 32 0.49 15.55 11.91
C LEU A 32 0.95 14.39 12.81
N ALA A 33 0.05 13.47 13.15
CA ALA A 33 0.36 12.28 13.94
C ALA A 33 1.32 11.32 13.23
N GLY A 34 1.45 11.39 11.90
CA GLY A 34 2.46 10.66 11.12
C GLY A 34 1.87 9.65 10.14
N LYS A 35 2.76 9.05 9.36
CA LYS A 35 2.44 8.04 8.35
C LYS A 35 2.47 6.65 8.98
N ARG A 36 1.40 6.26 9.68
CA ARG A 36 1.25 4.87 10.09
C ARG A 36 0.31 4.15 9.14
N ASP A 37 0.65 2.92 8.83
CA ASP A 37 -0.21 2.05 8.05
C ASP A 37 -1.47 1.72 8.85
N LEU A 38 -2.62 2.12 8.32
CA LEU A 38 -3.92 1.76 8.90
C LEU A 38 -4.16 0.23 8.86
N ALA A 39 -3.45 -0.48 8.00
CA ALA A 39 -3.50 -1.94 7.93
C ALA A 39 -2.73 -2.63 9.09
N GLU A 40 -1.83 -1.91 9.76
CA GLU A 40 -1.03 -2.44 10.89
C GLU A 40 -1.33 -1.67 12.20
N LEU A 41 -2.58 -1.30 12.42
CA LEU A 41 -3.03 -0.67 13.68
C LEU A 41 -2.73 -1.60 14.87
N ASN A 42 -1.95 -1.11 15.82
CA ASN A 42 -1.77 -1.80 17.07
C ASN A 42 -2.92 -1.49 18.05
N THR A 43 -2.97 -2.20 19.16
CA THR A 43 -4.00 -2.02 20.19
C THR A 43 -4.10 -0.58 20.71
N PHE A 44 -2.97 0.12 20.84
CA PHE A 44 -2.95 1.53 21.29
C PHE A 44 -3.54 2.46 20.23
N ASP A 45 -3.26 2.22 18.95
CA ASP A 45 -3.83 3.01 17.84
C ASP A 45 -5.36 2.84 17.78
N LEU A 46 -5.88 1.61 18.01
CA LEU A 46 -7.31 1.36 18.10
C LEU A 46 -7.94 2.11 19.29
N VAL A 47 -7.31 2.11 20.45
CA VAL A 47 -7.80 2.84 21.63
C VAL A 47 -7.85 4.35 21.33
N VAL A 48 -6.80 4.91 20.73
CA VAL A 48 -6.76 6.32 20.32
C VAL A 48 -7.87 6.63 19.31
N MET A 49 -8.08 5.79 18.29
CA MET A 49 -9.15 5.98 17.29
C MET A 49 -10.53 5.97 17.91
N LEU A 50 -10.80 5.04 18.85
CA LEU A 50 -12.08 4.96 19.55
C LEU A 50 -12.33 6.19 20.44
N LEU A 51 -11.32 6.63 21.21
CA LEU A 51 -11.41 7.82 22.04
C LEU A 51 -11.59 9.07 21.18
N LEU A 52 -10.86 9.18 20.07
CA LEU A 52 -10.95 10.29 19.16
C LEU A 52 -12.34 10.37 18.50
N SER A 53 -12.91 9.24 18.08
CA SER A 53 -14.28 9.15 17.57
C SER A 53 -15.29 9.69 18.59
N ASN A 54 -15.15 9.32 19.86
CA ASN A 54 -16.03 9.81 20.93
C ASN A 54 -15.86 11.30 21.17
N VAL A 55 -14.62 11.80 21.21
CA VAL A 55 -14.32 13.23 21.42
C VAL A 55 -14.94 14.10 20.32
N VAL A 56 -14.85 13.67 19.04
CA VAL A 56 -15.38 14.46 17.93
C VAL A 56 -16.88 14.32 17.70
N GLN A 57 -17.48 13.25 18.20
CA GLN A 57 -18.91 12.96 18.04
C GLN A 57 -19.77 14.14 18.49
N ASN A 58 -19.53 14.66 19.67
CA ASN A 58 -20.28 15.80 20.23
C ASN A 58 -20.08 17.09 19.42
N SER A 59 -18.94 17.26 18.80
CA SER A 59 -18.65 18.42 17.96
C SER A 59 -19.42 18.40 16.63
N ILE A 60 -19.69 17.22 16.09
CA ILE A 60 -20.49 17.02 14.87
C ILE A 60 -22.00 17.08 15.18
N ILE A 61 -22.44 16.35 16.19
CA ILE A 61 -23.85 16.22 16.55
C ILE A 61 -24.36 17.52 17.17
N GLY A 62 -23.56 18.17 18.03
CA GLY A 62 -24.01 19.31 18.82
C GLY A 62 -25.10 18.90 19.82
N ASN A 63 -26.11 19.73 19.97
CA ASN A 63 -27.30 19.45 20.81
C ASN A 63 -28.44 18.77 20.04
N ASP A 64 -28.17 18.28 18.81
CA ASP A 64 -29.19 17.70 17.94
C ASP A 64 -29.11 16.17 17.95
N ASN A 65 -30.00 15.55 18.70
CA ASN A 65 -30.14 14.09 18.77
C ASN A 65 -31.23 13.54 17.86
N SER A 66 -31.72 14.33 16.87
CA SER A 66 -32.72 13.88 15.92
C SER A 66 -32.15 12.88 14.91
N LEU A 67 -33.00 11.98 14.44
CA LEU A 67 -32.63 11.02 13.39
C LEU A 67 -32.22 11.75 12.09
N LEU A 68 -33.00 12.75 11.69
CA LEU A 68 -32.68 13.55 10.49
C LEU A 68 -31.37 14.31 10.64
N GLY A 69 -31.10 14.86 11.80
CA GLY A 69 -29.84 15.51 12.08
C GLY A 69 -28.63 14.58 12.03
N GLY A 70 -28.76 13.36 12.52
CA GLY A 70 -27.74 12.32 12.41
C GLY A 70 -27.47 11.91 10.96
N LEU A 71 -28.55 11.64 10.19
CA LEU A 71 -28.44 11.29 8.77
C LEU A 71 -27.85 12.42 7.94
N LEU A 72 -28.25 13.67 8.20
CA LEU A 72 -27.66 14.85 7.53
C LEU A 72 -26.17 14.95 7.80
N GLY A 73 -25.73 14.81 9.06
CA GLY A 73 -24.31 14.82 9.42
C GLY A 73 -23.52 13.74 8.69
N ALA A 74 -24.05 12.52 8.65
CA ALA A 74 -23.44 11.40 7.92
C ALA A 74 -23.36 11.67 6.40
N ALA A 75 -24.43 12.18 5.81
CA ALA A 75 -24.45 12.52 4.38
C ALA A 75 -23.43 13.62 4.04
N VAL A 76 -23.33 14.67 4.86
CA VAL A 76 -22.32 15.74 4.71
C VAL A 76 -20.90 15.16 4.83
N LEU A 77 -20.65 14.32 5.81
CA LEU A 77 -19.34 13.66 6.01
C LEU A 77 -18.92 12.88 4.76
N LEU A 78 -19.82 12.04 4.23
CA LEU A 78 -19.56 11.25 3.03
C LEU A 78 -19.37 12.14 1.78
N ALA A 79 -20.15 13.20 1.66
CA ALA A 79 -20.00 14.15 0.55
C ALA A 79 -18.67 14.87 0.58
N VAL A 80 -18.23 15.37 1.74
CA VAL A 80 -16.94 16.05 1.91
C VAL A 80 -15.80 15.08 1.62
N ASN A 81 -15.86 13.85 2.14
CA ASN A 81 -14.87 12.83 1.83
C ASN A 81 -14.80 12.55 0.32
N ALA A 82 -15.95 12.33 -0.34
CA ALA A 82 -16.00 12.08 -1.78
C ALA A 82 -15.43 13.24 -2.61
N VAL A 83 -15.70 14.49 -2.20
CA VAL A 83 -15.13 15.68 -2.85
C VAL A 83 -13.62 15.72 -2.66
N LEU A 84 -13.11 15.51 -1.44
CA LEU A 84 -11.68 15.54 -1.18
C LEU A 84 -10.92 14.44 -1.91
N VAL A 85 -11.44 13.21 -1.94
CA VAL A 85 -10.84 12.11 -2.72
C VAL A 85 -10.79 12.45 -4.22
N ARG A 86 -11.87 13.01 -4.79
CA ARG A 86 -11.87 13.43 -6.19
C ARG A 86 -10.89 14.58 -6.46
N LEU A 87 -10.80 15.55 -5.55
CA LEU A 87 -9.84 16.65 -5.65
C LEU A 87 -8.40 16.15 -5.53
N ALA A 88 -8.12 15.23 -4.62
CA ALA A 88 -6.80 14.61 -4.48
C ALA A 88 -6.40 13.85 -5.76
N ALA A 89 -7.33 13.09 -6.35
CA ALA A 89 -7.10 12.40 -7.62
C ALA A 89 -6.83 13.35 -8.80
N ARG A 90 -7.45 14.54 -8.81
CA ARG A 90 -7.28 15.53 -9.88
C ARG A 90 -6.10 16.47 -9.67
N TYR A 91 -5.78 16.80 -8.43
CA TYR A 91 -4.76 17.78 -8.07
C TYR A 91 -3.67 17.15 -7.20
N GLY A 92 -2.55 16.78 -7.79
CA GLY A 92 -1.46 16.10 -7.10
C GLY A 92 -0.84 16.88 -5.92
N TRP A 93 -1.06 18.20 -5.80
CA TRP A 93 -0.65 18.95 -4.63
C TRP A 93 -1.56 18.67 -3.42
N ILE A 94 -2.86 18.44 -3.65
CA ILE A 94 -3.83 18.04 -2.62
C ILE A 94 -3.48 16.64 -2.10
N ALA A 95 -3.25 15.69 -3.01
CA ALA A 95 -2.80 14.35 -2.64
C ALA A 95 -1.53 14.43 -1.78
N ARG A 96 -0.52 15.19 -2.21
CA ARG A 96 0.71 15.40 -1.42
C ARG A 96 0.49 16.05 -0.07
N LEU A 97 -0.52 16.94 0.04
CA LEU A 97 -0.87 17.60 1.30
C LEU A 97 -1.51 16.61 2.29
N PHE A 98 -2.41 15.75 1.84
CA PHE A 98 -3.16 14.83 2.70
C PHE A 98 -2.51 13.45 2.83
N GLU A 99 -1.97 12.90 1.76
CA GLU A 99 -1.39 11.54 1.72
C GLU A 99 0.13 11.56 1.99
N GLY A 100 0.83 12.57 1.51
CA GLY A 100 2.28 12.71 1.65
C GLY A 100 3.05 12.26 0.42
N LYS A 101 4.37 12.12 0.57
CA LYS A 101 5.26 11.64 -0.50
C LYS A 101 5.74 10.23 -0.17
N PRO A 102 5.92 9.36 -1.18
CA PRO A 102 6.65 8.12 -1.00
C PRO A 102 8.02 8.39 -0.38
N THR A 103 8.46 7.52 0.51
CA THR A 103 9.74 7.67 1.21
C THR A 103 10.54 6.37 1.11
N ASP A 104 11.74 6.45 0.52
CA ASP A 104 12.61 5.27 0.44
C ASP A 104 13.06 4.84 1.84
N LEU A 105 12.87 3.57 2.16
CA LEU A 105 13.33 2.93 3.39
C LEU A 105 14.61 2.16 3.14
N VAL A 106 14.68 1.41 2.04
CA VAL A 106 15.82 0.60 1.63
C VAL A 106 16.16 0.94 0.19
N ARG A 107 17.45 1.01 -0.12
CA ARG A 107 17.98 1.16 -1.47
C ARG A 107 19.27 0.35 -1.60
N ASN A 108 19.31 -0.55 -2.59
CA ASN A 108 20.45 -1.41 -2.89
C ASN A 108 20.95 -2.15 -1.62
N GLY A 109 20.07 -2.84 -0.94
CA GLY A 109 20.39 -3.63 0.24
C GLY A 109 20.75 -2.84 1.51
N ARG A 110 20.54 -1.52 1.52
CA ARG A 110 20.88 -0.66 2.69
C ARG A 110 19.69 0.19 3.10
N ILE A 111 19.50 0.34 4.40
CA ILE A 111 18.51 1.26 4.96
C ILE A 111 19.00 2.70 4.74
N VAL A 112 18.21 3.49 4.02
CA VAL A 112 18.52 4.89 3.68
C VAL A 112 17.63 5.90 4.41
N GLY A 113 16.48 5.48 4.91
CA GLY A 113 15.53 6.33 5.62
C GLY A 113 15.82 6.47 7.10
N ASN A 114 15.43 7.61 7.70
CA ASN A 114 15.40 7.74 9.16
C ASN A 114 14.12 7.10 9.69
N LEU A 115 14.16 5.79 9.97
CA LEU A 115 13.03 4.98 10.40
C LEU A 115 12.34 5.56 11.65
N ARG A 116 13.11 6.13 12.60
CA ARG A 116 12.55 6.73 13.83
C ARG A 116 11.64 7.91 13.53
N ARG A 117 11.96 8.75 12.53
CA ARG A 117 11.09 9.86 12.10
C ARG A 117 9.79 9.37 11.46
N LEU A 118 9.81 8.18 10.90
CA LEU A 118 8.65 7.54 10.27
C LEU A 118 7.85 6.71 11.27
N GLY A 119 8.28 6.61 12.53
CA GLY A 119 7.65 5.79 13.56
C GLY A 119 7.89 4.28 13.39
N LEU A 120 8.82 3.90 12.52
CA LEU A 120 9.16 2.50 12.21
C LEU A 120 10.37 2.02 13.01
N ARG A 121 10.34 0.73 13.37
CA ARG A 121 11.48 0.00 13.92
C ARG A 121 12.14 -0.83 12.84
N HIS A 122 13.40 -1.20 13.00
CA HIS A 122 14.10 -2.12 12.08
C HIS A 122 13.37 -3.45 11.92
N GLY A 123 12.75 -3.93 13.02
CA GLY A 123 11.94 -5.16 13.00
C GLY A 123 10.70 -5.05 12.10
N ASP A 124 10.02 -3.90 12.10
CA ASP A 124 8.81 -3.66 11.31
C ASP A 124 9.14 -3.72 9.82
N VAL A 125 10.25 -3.08 9.42
CA VAL A 125 10.77 -3.14 8.04
C VAL A 125 11.13 -4.57 7.67
N ALA A 126 11.84 -5.31 8.53
CA ALA A 126 12.22 -6.69 8.24
C ALA A 126 11.00 -7.62 8.07
N VAL A 127 9.94 -7.41 8.88
CA VAL A 127 8.68 -8.16 8.74
C VAL A 127 7.99 -7.83 7.42
N ALA A 128 7.91 -6.54 7.07
CA ALA A 128 7.30 -6.11 5.81
C ALA A 128 8.05 -6.68 4.59
N LEU A 129 9.39 -6.68 4.61
CA LEU A 129 10.21 -7.25 3.55
C LEU A 129 9.95 -8.75 3.37
N ARG A 130 9.89 -9.52 4.48
CA ARG A 130 9.60 -10.97 4.43
C ARG A 130 8.21 -11.27 3.89
N ARG A 131 7.19 -10.46 4.22
CA ARG A 131 5.84 -10.62 3.68
C ARG A 131 5.78 -10.47 2.16
N GLN A 132 6.75 -9.75 1.58
CA GLN A 132 6.85 -9.51 0.13
C GLN A 132 7.97 -10.35 -0.53
N GLY A 133 8.38 -11.45 0.11
CA GLY A 133 9.28 -12.43 -0.48
C GLY A 133 10.78 -12.17 -0.31
N ALA A 134 11.17 -11.06 0.35
CA ALA A 134 12.58 -10.81 0.63
C ALA A 134 13.05 -11.62 1.85
N GLY A 135 13.98 -12.52 1.69
CA GLY A 135 14.62 -13.24 2.80
C GLY A 135 15.52 -12.33 3.64
N THR A 136 16.25 -11.42 2.99
CA THR A 136 17.18 -10.48 3.62
C THR A 136 17.08 -9.08 3.01
N ILE A 137 17.54 -8.06 3.75
CA ILE A 137 17.59 -6.67 3.26
C ILE A 137 18.48 -6.55 2.01
N LYS A 138 19.49 -7.41 1.87
CA LYS A 138 20.44 -7.37 0.75
C LYS A 138 19.81 -7.74 -0.59
N GLU A 139 18.73 -8.51 -0.58
CA GLU A 139 17.96 -8.91 -1.76
C GLU A 139 17.03 -7.80 -2.27
N VAL A 140 16.95 -6.69 -1.52
CA VAL A 140 16.03 -5.60 -1.82
C VAL A 140 16.74 -4.52 -2.63
N LYS A 141 16.30 -4.32 -3.86
CA LYS A 141 16.73 -3.22 -4.73
C LYS A 141 16.18 -1.89 -4.21
N ARG A 142 14.89 -1.86 -3.89
CA ARG A 142 14.22 -0.70 -3.31
C ARG A 142 13.06 -1.14 -2.42
N ALA A 143 12.92 -0.51 -1.27
CA ALA A 143 11.70 -0.57 -0.48
C ALA A 143 11.24 0.86 -0.18
N THR A 144 9.98 1.15 -0.49
CA THR A 144 9.38 2.49 -0.39
C THR A 144 8.17 2.42 0.53
N LEU A 145 8.12 3.33 1.49
CA LEU A 145 6.93 3.58 2.28
C LEU A 145 6.00 4.50 1.48
N GLU A 146 4.90 3.96 1.02
CA GLU A 146 3.88 4.69 0.29
C GLU A 146 3.09 5.64 1.21
N PRO A 147 2.40 6.65 0.63
CA PRO A 147 1.60 7.60 1.40
C PRO A 147 0.52 6.96 2.29
N GLY A 148 -0.01 5.81 1.88
CA GLY A 148 -0.99 5.03 2.65
C GLY A 148 -0.42 4.25 3.82
N GLY A 149 0.92 4.27 3.99
CA GLY A 149 1.62 3.51 5.05
C GLY A 149 2.12 2.15 4.60
N SER A 150 1.65 1.62 3.47
CA SER A 150 2.12 0.34 2.93
C SER A 150 3.58 0.43 2.46
N ILE A 151 4.32 -0.64 2.68
CA ILE A 151 5.71 -0.77 2.20
C ILE A 151 5.68 -1.59 0.92
N VAL A 152 6.10 -0.99 -0.19
CA VAL A 152 6.29 -1.66 -1.48
C VAL A 152 7.75 -2.03 -1.63
N VAL A 153 8.00 -3.27 -2.06
CA VAL A 153 9.36 -3.83 -2.16
C VAL A 153 9.64 -4.28 -3.57
N ASP A 154 10.72 -3.75 -4.14
CA ASP A 154 11.30 -4.22 -5.40
C ASP A 154 12.53 -5.06 -5.03
N LEU A 155 12.53 -6.34 -5.42
CA LEU A 155 13.66 -7.24 -5.20
C LEU A 155 14.72 -7.07 -6.30
N GLU A 156 15.98 -7.43 -5.98
CA GLU A 156 17.01 -7.61 -7.00
C GLU A 156 16.62 -8.76 -7.94
N ASP A 157 17.05 -8.66 -9.21
CA ASP A 157 16.65 -9.62 -10.26
C ASP A 157 16.99 -11.08 -9.89
N GLN A 158 18.05 -11.30 -9.09
CA GLN A 158 18.45 -12.62 -8.60
C GLN A 158 17.59 -13.16 -7.43
N ALA A 159 16.85 -12.29 -6.77
CA ALA A 159 15.99 -12.62 -5.64
C ALA A 159 14.50 -12.67 -6.02
N GLN A 160 14.17 -12.37 -7.29
CA GLN A 160 12.81 -12.52 -7.80
C GLN A 160 12.54 -14.00 -8.08
N ASP A 161 11.35 -14.44 -7.73
CA ASP A 161 10.89 -15.77 -8.13
C ASP A 161 10.92 -15.85 -9.66
N ALA A 162 11.45 -16.98 -10.18
CA ALA A 162 11.50 -17.21 -11.62
C ALA A 162 10.10 -17.08 -12.23
N THR A 163 9.97 -16.19 -13.19
CA THR A 163 8.71 -16.03 -13.92
C THR A 163 8.52 -17.17 -14.90
N VAL A 164 7.27 -17.41 -15.33
CA VAL A 164 6.97 -18.39 -16.41
C VAL A 164 7.82 -18.09 -17.65
N SER A 165 8.04 -16.81 -17.95
CA SER A 165 8.93 -16.40 -19.08
C SER A 165 10.39 -16.81 -18.89
N ASP A 166 10.89 -16.82 -17.67
CA ASP A 166 12.28 -17.23 -17.39
C ASP A 166 12.44 -18.74 -17.48
N LEU A 167 11.41 -19.49 -17.03
CA LEU A 167 11.33 -20.92 -17.20
C LEU A 167 11.25 -21.32 -18.70
N ASP A 168 10.43 -20.60 -19.47
CA ASP A 168 10.30 -20.84 -20.91
C ASP A 168 11.62 -20.59 -21.65
N LYS A 169 12.37 -19.54 -21.28
CA LYS A 169 13.70 -19.26 -21.84
C LYS A 169 14.71 -20.35 -21.49
N ALA A 170 14.79 -20.70 -20.20
CA ALA A 170 15.70 -21.74 -19.74
C ALA A 170 15.39 -23.10 -20.42
N GLN A 171 14.11 -23.41 -20.61
CA GLN A 171 13.68 -24.60 -21.33
C GLN A 171 14.06 -24.55 -22.81
N ALA A 172 13.91 -23.41 -23.48
CA ALA A 172 14.29 -23.22 -24.87
C ALA A 172 15.80 -23.37 -25.08
N GLU A 173 16.61 -22.81 -24.18
CA GLU A 173 18.08 -22.95 -24.19
C GLU A 173 18.50 -24.40 -24.00
N LEU A 174 17.94 -25.11 -23.05
CA LEU A 174 18.21 -26.53 -22.82
C LEU A 174 17.84 -27.39 -24.02
N ILE A 175 16.68 -27.15 -24.65
CA ILE A 175 16.26 -27.87 -25.86
C ILE A 175 17.24 -27.62 -27.02
N GLN A 176 17.76 -26.41 -27.14
CA GLN A 176 18.71 -26.04 -28.20
C GLN A 176 20.07 -26.73 -27.97
N GLU A 177 20.56 -26.78 -26.75
CA GLU A 177 21.78 -27.47 -26.34
C GLU A 177 21.67 -28.98 -26.62
N LEU A 178 20.57 -29.64 -26.20
CA LEU A 178 20.32 -31.04 -26.47
C LEU A 178 20.24 -31.35 -27.98
N ARG A 179 19.64 -30.48 -28.78
CA ARG A 179 19.61 -30.64 -30.23
C ARG A 179 21.01 -30.60 -30.87
N GLN A 180 21.89 -29.71 -30.39
CA GLN A 180 23.26 -29.63 -30.85
C GLN A 180 24.05 -30.88 -30.49
N GLU A 181 23.87 -31.39 -29.26
CA GLU A 181 24.56 -32.61 -28.82
C GLU A 181 24.09 -33.84 -29.58
N ILE A 182 22.78 -33.99 -29.84
CA ILE A 182 22.21 -35.07 -30.66
C ILE A 182 22.73 -34.98 -32.09
N ALA A 183 22.83 -33.79 -32.67
CA ALA A 183 23.38 -33.61 -34.01
C ALA A 183 24.85 -34.06 -34.10
N GLY A 184 25.67 -33.66 -33.10
CA GLY A 184 27.06 -34.08 -33.04
C GLY A 184 27.27 -35.58 -32.76
N LEU A 185 26.36 -36.21 -32.03
CA LEU A 185 26.35 -37.68 -31.84
C LEU A 185 25.99 -38.40 -33.13
N ARG A 186 24.99 -37.88 -33.85
CA ARG A 186 24.54 -38.47 -35.15
C ARG A 186 25.65 -38.43 -36.19
N GLU A 187 26.36 -37.29 -36.29
CA GLU A 187 27.50 -37.15 -37.22
C GLU A 187 28.63 -38.13 -36.87
N ARG A 188 28.95 -38.33 -35.59
CA ARG A 188 29.94 -39.33 -35.15
C ARG A 188 29.50 -40.77 -35.44
N VAL A 189 28.26 -41.09 -35.27
CA VAL A 189 27.69 -42.42 -35.61
C VAL A 189 27.75 -42.66 -37.10
N ASP A 190 27.33 -41.70 -37.94
CA ASP A 190 27.37 -41.81 -39.40
C ASP A 190 28.80 -41.94 -39.93
N ALA A 191 29.76 -41.20 -39.38
CA ALA A 191 31.18 -41.32 -39.70
C ALA A 191 31.71 -42.74 -39.33
N GLY A 192 31.36 -43.25 -38.14
CA GLY A 192 31.73 -44.59 -37.73
C GLY A 192 31.16 -45.71 -38.63
N PHE A 193 29.92 -45.54 -39.10
CA PHE A 193 29.33 -46.48 -40.07
C PHE A 193 30.02 -46.41 -41.43
N GLN A 194 30.42 -45.25 -41.91
CA GLN A 194 31.17 -45.11 -43.17
C GLN A 194 32.56 -45.75 -43.07
N GLU A 195 33.26 -45.61 -41.96
CA GLU A 195 34.55 -46.28 -41.74
C GLU A 195 34.42 -47.79 -41.72
N LEU A 196 33.37 -48.34 -41.15
CA LEU A 196 33.10 -49.76 -41.12
C LEU A 196 32.71 -50.34 -42.47
N ALA A 197 32.00 -49.56 -43.31
CA ALA A 197 31.61 -49.96 -44.65
C ALA A 197 32.76 -49.89 -45.67
N ALA A 198 33.84 -49.15 -45.35
CA ALA A 198 35.03 -49.01 -46.18
C ALA A 198 36.12 -50.08 -45.93
N ARG A 199 35.91 -50.94 -44.93
CA ARG A 199 36.76 -52.13 -44.64
C ARG A 199 36.16 -53.37 -45.20
#